data_a538dd7b80cbe18ac01e82cd54da0a13
#
_entry.id   a538dd7b80cbe18ac01e82cd54da0a13
#
_cell.length_a   1.000
_cell.length_b   1.000
_cell.length_c   1.000
_cell.angle_alpha   90.00
_cell.angle_beta   90.00
_cell.angle_gamma   90.00
#
_symmetry.space_group_name_H-M   'P 1'
#
loop_
_entity.id
_entity.type
_entity.pdbx_description
1 polymer ?
#
loop_
_entity_poly.entity_id
_entity_poly.type
_entity_poly.pdbx_seq_one_letter_code
_entity_poly.pdbx_strand_id
1 'polypeptide(L)'
;HSKSGDDKKTQTFKKIDSVPELVKKPVVVPKEDDELEQWHIDLAASAQKFTENIIFHLLNHLHTKTGLDNICITGGVAQNSVANGKIIENTPFKNIYIPSAGHDSGTSIGSALYLYNQILGKERLKEIRSAYFGKKASHEEIKALLDKKKVKYSILSDEDLFEKVASRLVSGGVIGWFQGRAEFGPRALGHRSII
;
A
#
# COMPACT_ATOMS: atom_id res chain seq x y z
N HIS A 1 -3.75 -51.27 21.55
CA HIS A 1 -4.12 -51.37 20.11
C HIS A 1 -5.36 -50.53 19.84
N SER A 2 -5.18 -49.31 19.35
CA SER A 2 -6.19 -48.62 18.54
C SER A 2 -5.43 -47.64 17.65
N LYS A 3 -5.45 -47.92 16.37
CA LYS A 3 -4.94 -47.03 15.32
C LYS A 3 -5.98 -45.95 15.10
N SER A 4 -5.66 -44.69 15.40
CA SER A 4 -6.41 -43.54 14.93
C SER A 4 -5.87 -43.17 13.54
N GLY A 5 -6.71 -43.40 12.53
CA GLY A 5 -6.39 -43.01 11.17
C GLY A 5 -6.49 -41.46 11.00
N ASP A 6 -5.38 -40.86 10.67
CA ASP A 6 -5.30 -39.46 10.25
C ASP A 6 -5.82 -39.36 8.80
N ASP A 7 -7.09 -39.01 8.67
CA ASP A 7 -7.70 -38.65 7.38
C ASP A 7 -7.16 -37.29 6.95
N LYS A 8 -6.00 -37.29 6.30
CA LYS A 8 -5.51 -36.14 5.54
C LYS A 8 -6.42 -35.94 4.35
N LYS A 9 -7.46 -35.14 4.49
CA LYS A 9 -8.19 -34.58 3.33
C LYS A 9 -7.25 -33.66 2.59
N THR A 10 -6.54 -34.21 1.63
CA THR A 10 -5.82 -33.46 0.60
C THR A 10 -6.88 -32.73 -0.22
N GLN A 11 -7.02 -31.41 -0.03
CA GLN A 11 -7.83 -30.61 -0.94
C GLN A 11 -7.14 -30.63 -2.30
N THR A 12 -7.63 -31.44 -3.20
CA THR A 12 -7.23 -31.45 -4.60
C THR A 12 -7.79 -30.18 -5.22
N PHE A 13 -6.91 -29.25 -5.57
CA PHE A 13 -7.31 -28.14 -6.45
C PHE A 13 -7.85 -28.76 -7.74
N LYS A 14 -9.11 -28.48 -8.06
CA LYS A 14 -9.67 -28.89 -9.36
C LYS A 14 -8.78 -28.29 -10.45
N LYS A 15 -8.20 -29.14 -11.27
CA LYS A 15 -7.47 -28.76 -12.46
C LYS A 15 -8.43 -27.89 -13.30
N ILE A 16 -8.01 -26.70 -13.67
CA ILE A 16 -8.77 -25.86 -14.60
C ILE A 16 -8.60 -26.52 -15.96
N ASP A 17 -9.59 -27.30 -16.40
CA ASP A 17 -9.51 -28.13 -17.61
C ASP A 17 -9.55 -27.32 -18.92
N SER A 18 -9.84 -26.01 -18.84
CA SER A 18 -9.74 -25.09 -19.97
C SER A 18 -9.28 -23.73 -19.56
N VAL A 19 -8.21 -23.27 -20.16
CA VAL A 19 -7.81 -21.84 -20.10
C VAL A 19 -8.78 -21.11 -21.03
N PRO A 20 -9.47 -20.04 -20.55
CA PRO A 20 -10.36 -19.27 -21.40
C PRO A 20 -9.64 -18.82 -22.69
N GLU A 21 -10.36 -18.77 -23.79
CA GLU A 21 -9.78 -18.46 -25.11
C GLU A 21 -9.10 -17.10 -25.18
N LEU A 22 -9.57 -16.15 -24.36
CA LEU A 22 -8.95 -14.84 -24.13
C LEU A 22 -7.49 -14.92 -23.64
N VAL A 23 -7.13 -15.95 -22.87
CA VAL A 23 -5.76 -16.14 -22.34
C VAL A 23 -4.84 -16.80 -23.37
N LYS A 24 -5.39 -17.34 -24.45
CA LYS A 24 -4.62 -17.94 -25.57
C LYS A 24 -4.09 -16.90 -26.55
N LYS A 25 -4.62 -15.69 -26.53
CA LYS A 25 -4.08 -14.58 -27.33
C LYS A 25 -2.90 -13.97 -26.59
N PRO A 26 -1.80 -13.66 -27.28
CA PRO A 26 -0.71 -12.92 -26.63
C PRO A 26 -1.29 -11.62 -26.08
N VAL A 27 -1.06 -11.36 -24.78
CA VAL A 27 -1.41 -10.09 -24.16
C VAL A 27 -0.47 -9.05 -24.76
N VAL A 28 -0.98 -8.26 -25.69
CA VAL A 28 -0.23 -7.12 -26.24
C VAL A 28 -0.31 -6.03 -25.17
N VAL A 29 0.81 -5.76 -24.53
CA VAL A 29 0.91 -4.64 -23.59
C VAL A 29 0.78 -3.35 -24.40
N PRO A 30 -0.20 -2.47 -24.10
CA PRO A 30 -0.32 -1.18 -24.79
C PRO A 30 0.97 -0.38 -24.66
N LYS A 31 1.39 0.30 -25.71
CA LYS A 31 2.46 1.28 -25.61
C LYS A 31 1.96 2.51 -24.85
N GLU A 32 2.89 3.35 -24.39
CA GLU A 32 2.59 4.52 -23.55
C GLU A 32 1.54 5.48 -24.16
N ASP A 33 1.50 5.56 -25.49
CA ASP A 33 0.59 6.45 -26.26
C ASP A 33 -0.66 5.71 -26.79
N ASP A 34 -0.81 4.41 -26.55
CA ASP A 34 -1.99 3.68 -27.03
C ASP A 34 -3.21 3.98 -26.17
N GLU A 35 -4.37 4.19 -26.78
CA GLU A 35 -5.64 4.28 -26.04
C GLU A 35 -5.98 2.94 -25.38
N LEU A 36 -6.41 3.01 -24.11
CA LEU A 36 -6.87 1.82 -23.38
C LEU A 36 -8.25 1.41 -23.87
N GLU A 37 -8.34 0.21 -24.41
CA GLU A 37 -9.61 -0.42 -24.74
C GLU A 37 -10.30 -0.99 -23.51
N GLN A 38 -11.61 -1.22 -23.58
CA GLN A 38 -12.41 -1.73 -22.46
C GLN A 38 -11.85 -3.06 -21.91
N TRP A 39 -11.35 -3.94 -22.74
CA TRP A 39 -10.79 -5.22 -22.29
C TRP A 39 -9.53 -5.07 -21.42
N HIS A 40 -8.72 -4.02 -21.62
CA HIS A 40 -7.58 -3.74 -20.75
C HIS A 40 -8.06 -3.39 -19.33
N ILE A 41 -9.12 -2.59 -19.25
CA ILE A 41 -9.75 -2.18 -17.97
C ILE A 41 -10.35 -3.40 -17.28
N ASP A 42 -11.08 -4.24 -18.02
CA ASP A 42 -11.71 -5.45 -17.51
C ASP A 42 -10.66 -6.47 -17.01
N LEU A 43 -9.55 -6.61 -17.72
CA LEU A 43 -8.45 -7.47 -17.31
C LEU A 43 -7.81 -6.99 -16.01
N ALA A 44 -7.54 -5.69 -15.90
CA ALA A 44 -6.98 -5.10 -14.69
C ALA A 44 -7.93 -5.25 -13.49
N ALA A 45 -9.23 -4.99 -13.69
CA ALA A 45 -10.26 -5.17 -12.67
C ALA A 45 -10.39 -6.64 -12.23
N SER A 46 -10.31 -7.57 -13.19
CA SER A 46 -10.37 -9.01 -12.92
C SER A 46 -9.14 -9.48 -12.12
N ALA A 47 -7.95 -9.02 -12.48
CA ALA A 47 -6.72 -9.32 -11.74
C ALA A 47 -6.77 -8.80 -10.30
N GLN A 48 -7.26 -7.55 -10.11
CA GLN A 48 -7.47 -6.99 -8.79
C GLN A 48 -8.47 -7.82 -7.98
N LYS A 49 -9.61 -8.17 -8.55
CA LYS A 49 -10.64 -8.97 -7.88
C LYS A 49 -10.14 -10.36 -7.50
N PHE A 50 -9.38 -11.00 -8.37
CA PHE A 50 -8.75 -12.29 -8.10
C PHE A 50 -7.76 -12.20 -6.93
N THR A 51 -6.94 -11.14 -6.91
CA THR A 51 -5.99 -10.87 -5.82
C THR A 51 -6.71 -10.67 -4.49
N GLU A 52 -7.79 -9.88 -4.47
CA GLU A 52 -8.62 -9.67 -3.28
C GLU A 52 -9.17 -10.99 -2.74
N ASN A 53 -9.71 -11.83 -3.62
CA ASN A 53 -10.28 -13.13 -3.24
C ASN A 53 -9.23 -14.03 -2.59
N ILE A 54 -8.00 -14.07 -3.11
CA ILE A 54 -6.89 -14.83 -2.51
C ILE A 54 -6.55 -14.27 -1.12
N ILE A 55 -6.39 -12.95 -1.00
CA ILE A 55 -6.07 -12.30 0.28
C ILE A 55 -7.14 -12.63 1.32
N PHE A 56 -8.41 -12.44 1.00
CA PHE A 56 -9.49 -12.70 1.96
C PHE A 56 -9.61 -14.18 2.31
N HIS A 57 -9.39 -15.08 1.36
CA HIS A 57 -9.34 -16.51 1.62
C HIS A 57 -8.25 -16.87 2.64
N LEU A 58 -7.03 -16.37 2.44
CA LEU A 58 -5.90 -16.61 3.32
C LEU A 58 -6.16 -16.01 4.73
N LEU A 59 -6.68 -14.79 4.80
CA LEU A 59 -6.98 -14.12 6.06
C LEU A 59 -8.08 -14.85 6.84
N ASN A 60 -9.17 -15.26 6.18
CA ASN A 60 -10.23 -16.04 6.82
C ASN A 60 -9.71 -17.38 7.35
N HIS A 61 -8.85 -18.07 6.56
CA HIS A 61 -8.21 -19.30 7.02
C HIS A 61 -7.30 -19.06 8.21
N LEU A 62 -6.51 -17.97 8.20
CA LEU A 62 -5.66 -17.61 9.33
C LEU A 62 -6.47 -17.31 10.58
N HIS A 63 -7.55 -16.55 10.45
CA HIS A 63 -8.46 -16.28 11.57
C HIS A 63 -9.05 -17.56 12.14
N THR A 64 -9.52 -18.48 11.30
CA THR A 64 -10.05 -19.79 11.74
C THR A 64 -9.02 -20.57 12.56
N LYS A 65 -7.73 -20.47 12.23
CA LYS A 65 -6.65 -21.17 12.96
C LYS A 65 -6.25 -20.48 14.26
N THR A 66 -6.33 -19.16 14.33
CA THR A 66 -5.77 -18.39 15.45
C THR A 66 -6.81 -17.84 16.39
N GLY A 67 -8.02 -17.56 15.93
CA GLY A 67 -9.07 -16.88 16.70
C GLY A 67 -8.72 -15.45 17.12
N LEU A 68 -7.70 -14.84 16.53
CA LEU A 68 -7.22 -13.51 16.92
C LEU A 68 -7.98 -12.40 16.19
N ASP A 69 -8.32 -11.33 16.90
CA ASP A 69 -9.01 -10.17 16.35
C ASP A 69 -8.10 -9.20 15.56
N ASN A 70 -6.79 -9.28 15.77
CA ASN A 70 -5.81 -8.35 15.24
C ASN A 70 -4.95 -9.03 14.17
N ILE A 71 -4.68 -8.31 13.07
CA ILE A 71 -3.81 -8.77 12.00
C ILE A 71 -2.76 -7.72 11.63
N CYS A 72 -1.53 -8.16 11.41
CA CYS A 72 -0.47 -7.37 10.81
C CYS A 72 -0.15 -7.95 9.43
N ILE A 73 -0.12 -7.10 8.40
CA ILE A 73 0.14 -7.51 7.02
C ILE A 73 1.35 -6.74 6.51
N THR A 74 2.32 -7.47 5.97
CA THR A 74 3.54 -6.89 5.36
C THR A 74 3.83 -7.57 4.03
N GLY A 75 4.84 -7.08 3.33
CA GLY A 75 5.21 -7.54 1.99
C GLY A 75 4.71 -6.61 0.90
N GLY A 76 5.17 -6.80 -0.33
CA GLY A 76 4.80 -5.94 -1.46
C GLY A 76 3.29 -5.92 -1.74
N VAL A 77 2.62 -7.06 -1.62
CA VAL A 77 1.16 -7.18 -1.82
C VAL A 77 0.38 -6.41 -0.74
N ALA A 78 0.93 -6.26 0.47
CA ALA A 78 0.32 -5.46 1.53
C ALA A 78 0.20 -3.97 1.20
N GLN A 79 0.80 -3.51 0.10
CA GLN A 79 0.64 -2.14 -0.41
C GLN A 79 -0.59 -1.98 -1.33
N ASN A 80 -1.38 -3.02 -1.52
CA ASN A 80 -2.64 -2.96 -2.28
C ASN A 80 -3.73 -2.28 -1.42
N SER A 81 -3.83 -0.95 -1.54
CA SER A 81 -4.76 -0.14 -0.75
C SER A 81 -6.22 -0.50 -0.98
N VAL A 82 -6.57 -0.94 -2.19
CA VAL A 82 -7.95 -1.33 -2.54
C VAL A 82 -8.35 -2.61 -1.77
N ALA A 83 -7.48 -3.62 -1.75
CA ALA A 83 -7.70 -4.83 -0.98
C ALA A 83 -7.74 -4.52 0.54
N ASN A 84 -6.78 -3.72 1.01
CA ASN A 84 -6.66 -3.36 2.43
C ASN A 84 -7.92 -2.69 2.98
N GLY A 85 -8.52 -1.77 2.22
CA GLY A 85 -9.75 -1.07 2.60
C GLY A 85 -10.97 -2.00 2.77
N LYS A 86 -10.92 -3.21 2.19
CA LYS A 86 -12.02 -4.17 2.21
C LYS A 86 -11.83 -5.31 3.23
N ILE A 87 -10.70 -5.39 3.93
CA ILE A 87 -10.39 -6.54 4.79
C ILE A 87 -11.39 -6.67 5.93
N ILE A 88 -11.73 -5.58 6.62
CA ILE A 88 -12.66 -5.60 7.77
C ILE A 88 -14.05 -6.09 7.35
N GLU A 89 -14.50 -5.73 6.16
CA GLU A 89 -15.82 -6.13 5.65
C GLU A 89 -15.87 -7.60 5.16
N ASN A 90 -14.71 -8.16 4.78
CA ASN A 90 -14.62 -9.48 4.16
C ASN A 90 -13.93 -10.53 5.05
N THR A 91 -13.53 -10.17 6.25
CA THR A 91 -12.86 -11.08 7.20
C THR A 91 -13.32 -10.80 8.63
N PRO A 92 -13.17 -11.76 9.55
CA PRO A 92 -13.51 -11.56 10.96
C PRO A 92 -12.53 -10.70 11.75
N PHE A 93 -11.42 -10.23 11.17
CA PHE A 93 -10.47 -9.36 11.85
C PHE A 93 -11.09 -8.01 12.16
N LYS A 94 -10.84 -7.51 13.37
CA LYS A 94 -11.36 -6.21 13.85
C LYS A 94 -10.36 -5.08 13.72
N ASN A 95 -9.07 -5.40 13.83
CA ASN A 95 -8.00 -4.42 13.74
C ASN A 95 -6.92 -4.87 12.76
N ILE A 96 -6.46 -3.92 11.95
CA ILE A 96 -5.43 -4.16 10.95
C ILE A 96 -4.28 -3.18 11.19
N TYR A 97 -3.06 -3.70 11.13
CA TYR A 97 -1.86 -2.88 11.06
C TYR A 97 -1.09 -3.18 9.78
N ILE A 98 -0.87 -2.14 8.98
CA ILE A 98 -0.07 -2.21 7.76
C ILE A 98 0.96 -1.09 7.84
N PRO A 99 2.26 -1.42 7.97
CA PRO A 99 3.29 -0.39 8.03
C PRO A 99 3.40 0.35 6.69
N SER A 100 3.70 1.64 6.74
CA SER A 100 3.87 2.48 5.54
C SER A 100 4.96 1.95 4.60
N ALA A 101 6.02 1.38 5.16
CA ALA A 101 7.08 0.68 4.45
C ALA A 101 6.92 -0.84 4.58
N GLY A 102 5.74 -1.37 4.26
CA GLY A 102 5.45 -2.80 4.38
C GLY A 102 6.22 -3.71 3.42
N HIS A 103 6.86 -3.16 2.40
CA HIS A 103 7.74 -3.86 1.45
C HIS A 103 9.20 -3.91 1.95
N ASP A 104 10.15 -4.23 1.09
CA ASP A 104 11.57 -4.47 1.43
C ASP A 104 12.22 -3.34 2.25
N SER A 105 11.84 -2.08 2.02
CA SER A 105 12.38 -0.95 2.79
C SER A 105 12.09 -1.04 4.29
N GLY A 106 10.98 -1.68 4.67
CA GLY A 106 10.60 -1.88 6.07
C GLY A 106 11.52 -2.83 6.83
N THR A 107 12.32 -3.63 6.13
CA THR A 107 13.30 -4.52 6.75
C THR A 107 14.36 -3.77 7.55
N SER A 108 14.67 -2.53 7.18
CA SER A 108 15.57 -1.66 7.94
C SER A 108 15.03 -1.34 9.34
N ILE A 109 13.74 -0.99 9.43
CA ILE A 109 13.06 -0.75 10.72
C ILE A 109 12.93 -2.08 11.48
N GLY A 110 12.52 -3.14 10.78
CA GLY A 110 12.36 -4.48 11.36
C GLY A 110 13.65 -5.01 11.98
N SER A 111 14.78 -4.86 11.28
CA SER A 111 16.09 -5.29 11.78
C SER A 111 16.52 -4.50 13.02
N ALA A 112 16.31 -3.18 13.01
CA ALA A 112 16.60 -2.34 14.18
C ALA A 112 15.75 -2.72 15.39
N LEU A 113 14.44 -2.92 15.19
CA LEU A 113 13.52 -3.34 16.26
C LEU A 113 13.82 -4.76 16.74
N TYR A 114 14.18 -5.68 15.85
CA TYR A 114 14.58 -7.03 16.23
C TYR A 114 15.82 -7.01 17.11
N LEU A 115 16.86 -6.28 16.70
CA LEU A 115 18.06 -6.12 17.52
C LEU A 115 17.72 -5.51 18.89
N TYR A 116 16.96 -4.42 18.91
CA TYR A 116 16.63 -3.72 20.13
C TYR A 116 15.78 -4.55 21.10
N ASN A 117 14.70 -5.14 20.63
CA ASN A 117 13.75 -5.85 21.48
C ASN A 117 14.12 -7.31 21.74
N GLN A 118 14.62 -8.05 20.71
CA GLN A 118 14.88 -9.48 20.84
C GLN A 118 16.31 -9.79 21.29
N ILE A 119 17.30 -9.13 20.71
CA ILE A 119 18.70 -9.42 21.01
C ILE A 119 19.15 -8.69 22.28
N LEU A 120 18.82 -7.40 22.42
CA LEU A 120 19.22 -6.60 23.56
C LEU A 120 18.21 -6.65 24.73
N GLY A 121 17.08 -7.37 24.57
CA GLY A 121 16.06 -7.54 25.61
C GLY A 121 15.44 -6.23 26.12
N LYS A 122 15.43 -5.18 25.31
CA LYS A 122 14.87 -3.90 25.71
C LYS A 122 13.34 -3.92 25.60
N GLU A 123 12.69 -3.06 26.38
CA GLU A 123 11.24 -2.92 26.36
C GLU A 123 10.73 -2.50 24.98
N ARG A 124 9.50 -2.91 24.66
CA ARG A 124 8.87 -2.51 23.41
C ARG A 124 8.67 -1.01 23.36
N LEU A 125 9.07 -0.41 22.25
CA LEU A 125 8.80 0.98 21.95
C LEU A 125 7.30 1.20 21.70
N LYS A 126 6.87 2.46 21.80
CA LYS A 126 5.51 2.83 21.40
C LYS A 126 5.27 2.46 19.95
N GLU A 127 4.02 2.15 19.64
CA GLU A 127 3.56 1.86 18.29
C GLU A 127 3.97 2.95 17.28
N ILE A 128 4.48 2.53 16.14
CA ILE A 128 4.83 3.43 15.04
C ILE A 128 3.53 3.78 14.30
N ARG A 129 3.03 4.99 14.51
CA ARG A 129 1.79 5.50 13.87
C ARG A 129 2.06 6.52 12.77
N SER A 130 3.28 6.94 12.57
CA SER A 130 3.66 7.92 11.56
C SER A 130 4.44 7.26 10.44
N ALA A 131 4.23 7.72 9.22
CA ALA A 131 5.03 7.36 8.06
C ALA A 131 6.15 8.39 7.77
N TYR A 132 6.15 9.53 8.45
CA TYR A 132 6.93 10.72 8.07
C TYR A 132 8.30 10.74 8.73
N PHE A 133 9.18 9.82 8.34
CA PHE A 133 10.54 9.70 8.88
C PHE A 133 11.60 10.35 8.00
N GLY A 134 11.24 10.79 6.79
CA GLY A 134 12.17 11.36 5.84
C GLY A 134 12.64 12.77 6.21
N LYS A 135 13.44 13.36 5.32
CA LYS A 135 13.97 14.71 5.51
C LYS A 135 12.85 15.77 5.54
N LYS A 136 12.95 16.70 6.45
CA LYS A 136 12.19 17.96 6.49
C LYS A 136 13.04 19.07 5.85
N ALA A 137 12.44 19.92 5.03
CA ALA A 137 13.05 21.17 4.61
C ALA A 137 12.39 22.34 5.34
N SER A 138 13.17 23.34 5.76
CA SER A 138 12.64 24.57 6.33
C SER A 138 12.18 25.54 5.22
N HIS A 139 11.39 26.54 5.58
CA HIS A 139 10.98 27.59 4.64
C HIS A 139 12.19 28.34 4.06
N GLU A 140 13.19 28.60 4.88
CA GLU A 140 14.43 29.29 4.48
C GLU A 140 15.24 28.44 3.50
N GLU A 141 15.37 27.14 3.74
CA GLU A 141 16.04 26.19 2.83
C GLU A 141 15.33 26.14 1.47
N ILE A 142 13.98 26.06 1.49
CA ILE A 142 13.18 26.04 0.26
C ILE A 142 13.36 27.35 -0.50
N LYS A 143 13.21 28.50 0.18
CA LYS A 143 13.37 29.82 -0.43
C LYS A 143 14.75 29.99 -1.05
N ALA A 144 15.81 29.68 -0.30
CA ALA A 144 17.18 29.79 -0.78
C ALA A 144 17.44 28.90 -2.02
N LEU A 145 16.83 27.70 -2.07
CA LEU A 145 16.91 26.84 -3.24
C LEU A 145 16.20 27.42 -4.45
N LEU A 146 14.98 27.95 -4.27
CA LEU A 146 14.20 28.57 -5.35
C LEU A 146 14.91 29.80 -5.92
N ASP A 147 15.44 30.67 -5.05
CA ASP A 147 16.20 31.86 -5.43
C ASP A 147 17.47 31.45 -6.21
N LYS A 148 18.22 30.46 -5.72
CA LYS A 148 19.41 29.92 -6.40
C LYS A 148 19.09 29.38 -7.78
N LYS A 149 17.93 28.72 -7.93
CA LYS A 149 17.46 28.14 -9.20
C LYS A 149 16.73 29.16 -10.08
N LYS A 150 16.54 30.39 -9.62
CA LYS A 150 15.81 31.47 -10.31
C LYS A 150 14.39 31.05 -10.71
N VAL A 151 13.74 30.25 -9.85
CA VAL A 151 12.35 29.83 -10.01
C VAL A 151 11.43 30.95 -9.53
N LYS A 152 10.44 31.31 -10.33
CA LYS A 152 9.39 32.26 -9.89
C LYS A 152 8.46 31.58 -8.90
N TYR A 153 8.22 32.21 -7.76
CA TYR A 153 7.29 31.72 -6.74
C TYR A 153 6.51 32.87 -6.11
N SER A 154 5.46 32.55 -5.38
CA SER A 154 4.71 33.47 -4.53
C SER A 154 4.66 32.93 -3.11
N ILE A 155 4.66 33.83 -2.14
CA ILE A 155 4.41 33.49 -0.74
C ILE A 155 2.96 33.85 -0.46
N LEU A 156 2.19 32.90 0.05
CA LEU A 156 0.76 33.03 0.36
C LEU A 156 0.51 32.75 1.84
N SER A 157 -0.60 33.24 2.37
CA SER A 157 -1.16 32.73 3.62
C SER A 157 -1.64 31.30 3.44
N ASP A 158 -1.87 30.56 4.53
CA ASP A 158 -2.39 29.19 4.45
C ASP A 158 -3.80 29.19 3.83
N GLU A 159 -4.64 30.19 4.16
CA GLU A 159 -5.98 30.35 3.63
C GLU A 159 -5.96 30.57 2.11
N ASP A 160 -5.15 31.51 1.63
CA ASP A 160 -5.02 31.79 0.19
C ASP A 160 -4.44 30.60 -0.57
N LEU A 161 -3.48 29.88 0.05
CA LEU A 161 -2.88 28.69 -0.53
C LEU A 161 -3.94 27.58 -0.70
N PHE A 162 -4.71 27.29 0.35
CA PHE A 162 -5.72 26.22 0.29
C PHE A 162 -6.86 26.56 -0.67
N GLU A 163 -7.33 27.81 -0.71
CA GLU A 163 -8.34 28.23 -1.68
C GLU A 163 -7.83 28.10 -3.11
N LYS A 164 -6.62 28.55 -3.37
CA LYS A 164 -6.00 28.46 -4.71
C LYS A 164 -5.82 27.00 -5.15
N VAL A 165 -5.37 26.14 -4.24
CA VAL A 165 -5.20 24.71 -4.50
C VAL A 165 -6.54 24.05 -4.76
N ALA A 166 -7.53 24.27 -3.89
CA ALA A 166 -8.88 23.71 -4.05
C ALA A 166 -9.52 24.13 -5.38
N SER A 167 -9.47 25.43 -5.70
CA SER A 167 -10.00 25.94 -6.98
C SER A 167 -9.30 25.31 -8.19
N ARG A 168 -7.98 25.07 -8.11
CA ARG A 168 -7.25 24.41 -9.18
C ARG A 168 -7.66 22.95 -9.37
N LEU A 169 -7.84 22.22 -8.26
CA LEU A 169 -8.30 20.82 -8.28
C LEU A 169 -9.73 20.71 -8.84
N VAL A 170 -10.65 21.58 -8.40
CA VAL A 170 -12.02 21.63 -8.92
C VAL A 170 -12.06 21.87 -10.42
N SER A 171 -11.12 22.67 -10.95
CA SER A 171 -10.99 22.89 -12.40
C SER A 171 -10.29 21.76 -13.18
N GLY A 172 -10.02 20.61 -12.53
CA GLY A 172 -9.35 19.47 -13.15
C GLY A 172 -7.83 19.63 -13.28
N GLY A 173 -7.24 20.56 -12.52
CA GLY A 173 -5.80 20.76 -12.54
C GLY A 173 -5.06 19.75 -11.68
N VAL A 174 -3.78 19.52 -11.98
CA VAL A 174 -2.87 18.65 -11.22
C VAL A 174 -1.90 19.51 -10.44
N ILE A 175 -1.61 19.12 -9.20
CA ILE A 175 -0.75 19.86 -8.28
C ILE A 175 0.30 18.93 -7.68
N GLY A 176 1.57 19.36 -7.73
CA GLY A 176 2.63 18.76 -6.91
C GLY A 176 2.59 19.33 -5.50
N TRP A 177 2.34 18.49 -4.50
CA TRP A 177 2.23 18.88 -3.10
C TRP A 177 3.47 18.50 -2.30
N PHE A 178 4.04 19.44 -1.58
CA PHE A 178 5.23 19.26 -0.76
C PHE A 178 5.03 19.93 0.60
N GLN A 179 5.05 19.15 1.68
CA GLN A 179 4.99 19.66 3.04
C GLN A 179 5.76 18.79 4.03
N GLY A 180 6.14 19.34 5.17
CA GLY A 180 6.68 18.62 6.31
C GLY A 180 7.83 17.66 5.98
N ARG A 181 7.84 16.51 6.68
CA ARG A 181 8.79 15.40 6.42
C ARG A 181 8.31 14.52 5.30
N ALA A 182 9.25 13.98 4.50
CA ALA A 182 8.90 12.97 3.50
C ALA A 182 8.40 11.67 4.16
N GLU A 183 7.56 10.96 3.44
CA GLU A 183 7.11 9.62 3.82
C GLU A 183 8.27 8.62 3.72
N PHE A 184 8.23 7.61 4.60
CA PHE A 184 9.06 6.42 4.49
C PHE A 184 8.17 5.24 4.05
N GLY A 185 8.25 4.92 2.78
CA GLY A 185 7.43 3.90 2.13
C GLY A 185 7.25 4.17 0.65
N PRO A 186 6.66 3.22 -0.12
CA PRO A 186 6.53 3.33 -1.57
C PRO A 186 5.37 4.22 -2.01
N ARG A 187 4.47 4.58 -1.10
CA ARG A 187 3.26 5.34 -1.41
C ARG A 187 3.39 6.80 -1.00
N ALA A 188 2.86 7.69 -1.83
CA ALA A 188 2.61 9.06 -1.46
C ALA A 188 1.48 9.10 -0.41
N LEU A 189 1.70 9.85 0.68
CA LEU A 189 0.78 9.95 1.81
C LEU A 189 0.50 11.41 2.19
N GLY A 190 0.49 12.32 1.21
CA GLY A 190 0.14 13.70 1.38
C GLY A 190 1.30 14.66 1.71
N HIS A 191 2.55 14.19 1.84
CA HIS A 191 3.69 15.06 2.07
C HIS A 191 4.60 15.23 0.86
N ARG A 192 4.65 14.26 -0.03
CA ARG A 192 5.29 14.28 -1.35
C ARG A 192 4.32 13.63 -2.32
N SER A 193 3.32 14.37 -2.74
CA SER A 193 2.17 13.83 -3.47
C SER A 193 1.90 14.61 -4.75
N ILE A 194 1.31 13.94 -5.71
CA ILE A 194 0.62 14.55 -6.85
C ILE A 194 -0.87 14.39 -6.58
N ILE A 195 -1.60 15.48 -6.59
CA ILE A 195 -3.03 15.54 -6.32
C ILE A 195 -3.75 16.29 -7.42
#